data_5512bd387b1a346b8274c3469a5de7cb
#
_entry.id   5512bd387b1a346b8274c3469a5de7cb
#
_cell.length_a   1.000
_cell.length_b   1.000
_cell.length_c   1.000
_cell.angle_alpha   90.00
_cell.angle_beta   90.00
_cell.angle_gamma   90.00
#
_symmetry.space_group_name_H-M   'P 1'
#
loop_
_entity.id
_entity.type
_entity.pdbx_description
1 polymer ?
#
loop_
_entity_poly.entity_id
_entity_poly.type
_entity_poly.pdbx_seq_one_letter_code
_entity_poly.pdbx_strand_id
1 'polypeptide(L)'
;MKKIIVIKLSGKVFGIEQTKDLKDYARFFVKISKICQPILIAGGGKIARHYISNARSSGADESTLDELGIEISRLNAKLLIYA
;
A
#
# COMPACT_ATOMS: atom_id res chain seq x y z
N MET A 1 -2.99 -26.95 6.63
CA MET A 1 -3.51 -25.60 6.39
C MET A 1 -2.50 -24.56 6.85
N LYS A 2 -2.18 -23.60 5.99
CA LYS A 2 -1.22 -22.56 6.32
C LYS A 2 -1.87 -21.52 7.24
N LYS A 3 -1.11 -21.00 8.20
CA LYS A 3 -1.55 -19.88 9.03
C LYS A 3 -1.68 -18.62 8.17
N ILE A 4 -2.67 -17.81 8.47
CA ILE A 4 -2.85 -16.49 7.87
C ILE A 4 -2.08 -15.49 8.70
N ILE A 5 -1.21 -14.69 8.07
CA ILE A 5 -0.45 -13.64 8.74
C ILE A 5 -0.75 -12.33 8.04
N VAL A 6 -1.25 -11.35 8.80
CA VAL A 6 -1.52 -10.02 8.28
C VAL A 6 -0.26 -9.18 8.47
N ILE A 7 0.24 -8.60 7.37
CA ILE A 7 1.44 -7.78 7.38
C ILE A 7 1.08 -6.40 6.86
N LYS A 8 1.32 -5.39 7.68
CA LYS A 8 1.06 -4.01 7.30
C LYS A 8 2.37 -3.33 6.88
N LEU A 9 2.39 -2.78 5.68
CA LEU A 9 3.51 -1.99 5.18
C LEU A 9 3.14 -0.51 5.19
N SER A 10 4.01 0.31 5.78
CA SER A 10 3.86 1.76 5.77
C SER A 10 3.84 2.28 4.32
N GLY A 11 3.07 3.34 4.08
CA GLY A 11 3.06 4.01 2.79
C GLY A 11 4.43 4.54 2.35
N LYS A 12 5.36 4.70 3.28
CA LYS A 12 6.75 5.11 2.97
C LYS A 12 7.47 4.13 2.05
N VAL A 13 7.09 2.85 2.10
CA VAL A 13 7.66 1.80 1.23
C VAL A 13 7.36 2.07 -0.24
N PHE A 14 6.27 2.76 -0.52
CA PHE A 14 5.73 2.98 -1.86
C PHE A 14 6.06 4.37 -2.42
N GLY A 15 7.09 5.03 -1.91
CA GLY A 15 7.52 6.32 -2.44
C GLY A 15 8.11 6.18 -3.84
N ILE A 16 8.07 7.27 -4.60
CA ILE A 16 8.54 7.28 -6.00
C ILE A 16 10.01 6.87 -6.09
N GLU A 17 10.79 7.11 -5.06
CA GLU A 17 12.23 6.85 -5.04
C GLU A 17 12.60 5.49 -4.44
N GLN A 18 11.62 4.65 -4.12
CA GLN A 18 11.82 3.43 -3.32
C GLN A 18 11.67 2.13 -4.14
N THR A 19 11.88 2.18 -5.46
CA THR A 19 11.68 1.02 -6.33
C THR A 19 12.54 -0.19 -5.96
N LYS A 20 13.73 0.05 -5.43
CA LYS A 20 14.64 -1.02 -5.01
C LYS A 20 14.06 -1.82 -3.84
N ASP A 21 13.47 -1.11 -2.88
CA ASP A 21 12.90 -1.74 -1.70
C ASP A 21 11.66 -2.56 -2.04
N LEU A 22 10.88 -2.16 -3.05
CA LEU A 22 9.71 -2.92 -3.48
C LEU A 22 10.05 -4.34 -3.90
N LYS A 23 11.13 -4.53 -4.65
CA LYS A 23 11.56 -5.87 -5.06
C LYS A 23 11.97 -6.73 -3.88
N ASP A 24 12.63 -6.14 -2.89
CA ASP A 24 13.03 -6.84 -1.68
C ASP A 24 11.81 -7.30 -0.88
N TYR A 25 10.81 -6.43 -0.74
CA TYR A 25 9.55 -6.79 -0.08
C TYR A 25 8.80 -7.87 -0.85
N ALA A 26 8.75 -7.77 -2.18
CA ALA A 26 8.10 -8.78 -3.01
C ALA A 26 8.76 -10.15 -2.84
N ARG A 27 10.08 -10.21 -2.83
CA ARG A 27 10.83 -11.44 -2.60
C ARG A 27 10.54 -12.03 -1.22
N PHE A 28 10.45 -11.18 -0.21
CA PHE A 28 10.08 -11.59 1.14
C PHE A 28 8.70 -12.24 1.16
N PHE A 29 7.70 -11.61 0.53
CA PHE A 29 6.35 -12.16 0.48
C PHE A 29 6.29 -13.49 -0.25
N VAL A 30 7.00 -13.64 -1.37
CA VAL A 30 7.09 -14.90 -2.08
C VAL A 30 7.70 -15.99 -1.18
N LYS A 31 8.75 -15.64 -0.47
CA LYS A 31 9.45 -16.57 0.41
C LYS A 31 8.57 -17.06 1.55
N ILE A 32 7.88 -16.15 2.25
CA ILE A 32 7.03 -16.54 3.37
C ILE A 32 5.75 -17.21 2.92
N SER A 33 5.29 -17.01 1.68
CA SER A 33 4.09 -17.66 1.17
C SER A 33 4.22 -19.17 1.10
N LYS A 34 5.44 -19.69 1.20
CA LYS A 34 5.69 -21.14 1.24
C LYS A 34 5.33 -21.74 2.60
N ILE A 35 5.34 -20.94 3.66
CA ILE A 35 5.09 -21.42 5.03
C ILE A 35 3.83 -20.81 5.66
N CYS A 36 3.31 -19.73 5.10
CA CYS A 36 2.09 -19.09 5.60
C CYS A 36 1.31 -18.47 4.43
N GLN A 37 0.10 -17.99 4.74
CA GLN A 37 -0.68 -17.21 3.79
C GLN A 37 -0.59 -15.74 4.22
N PRO A 38 0.26 -14.92 3.58
CA PRO A 38 0.36 -13.52 3.96
C PRO A 38 -0.78 -12.71 3.38
N ILE A 39 -1.30 -11.78 4.17
CA ILE A 39 -2.25 -10.77 3.72
C ILE A 39 -1.56 -9.42 3.89
N LEU A 40 -1.40 -8.72 2.77
CA LEU A 40 -0.76 -7.42 2.76
C LEU A 40 -1.77 -6.31 2.97
N ILE A 41 -1.48 -5.41 3.88
CA ILE A 41 -2.19 -4.13 4.02
C ILE A 41 -1.17 -3.03 3.75
N ALA A 42 -1.38 -2.28 2.68
CA ALA A 42 -0.50 -1.19 2.30
C ALA A 42 -1.07 0.16 2.74
N GLY A 43 -0.22 1.03 3.25
CA GLY A 43 -0.59 2.43 3.53
C GLY A 43 -0.50 3.30 2.29
N GLY A 44 -1.05 4.50 2.35
CA GLY A 44 -1.07 5.45 1.25
C GLY A 44 0.15 6.35 1.16
N GLY A 45 0.77 6.66 2.30
CA GLY A 45 1.98 7.47 2.36
C GLY A 45 1.80 8.93 1.95
N LYS A 46 2.88 9.53 1.49
CA LYS A 46 2.89 10.94 1.07
C LYS A 46 1.98 11.20 -0.13
N ILE A 47 1.89 10.24 -1.05
CA ILE A 47 1.04 10.38 -2.24
C ILE A 47 -0.42 10.51 -1.83
N ALA A 48 -0.88 9.66 -0.91
CA ALA A 48 -2.24 9.75 -0.40
C ALA A 48 -2.49 11.08 0.29
N ARG A 49 -1.58 11.52 1.16
CA ARG A 49 -1.72 12.79 1.86
C ARG A 49 -1.77 13.98 0.89
N HIS A 50 -0.96 13.95 -0.15
CA HIS A 50 -0.92 14.99 -1.16
C HIS A 50 -2.24 15.05 -1.95
N TYR A 51 -2.74 13.91 -2.41
CA TYR A 51 -4.00 13.83 -3.13
C TYR A 51 -5.18 14.25 -2.26
N ILE A 52 -5.22 13.80 -1.01
CA ILE A 52 -6.28 14.15 -0.06
C ILE A 52 -6.27 15.64 0.21
N SER A 53 -5.10 16.24 0.40
CA SER A 53 -4.97 17.68 0.60
C SER A 53 -5.50 18.47 -0.59
N ASN A 54 -5.15 18.07 -1.80
CA ASN A 54 -5.64 18.74 -3.02
C ASN A 54 -7.15 18.57 -3.19
N ALA A 55 -7.68 17.40 -2.93
CA ALA A 55 -9.12 17.13 -3.03
C ALA A 55 -9.89 17.95 -1.98
N ARG A 56 -9.35 18.05 -0.76
CA ARG A 56 -9.97 18.86 0.30
C ARG A 56 -10.03 20.32 -0.09
N SER A 57 -8.94 20.84 -0.65
CA SER A 57 -8.88 22.23 -1.13
C SER A 57 -9.87 22.50 -2.27
N SER A 58 -10.22 21.47 -3.03
CA SER A 58 -11.18 21.55 -4.13
C SER A 58 -12.63 21.36 -3.67
N GLY A 59 -12.86 21.13 -2.37
CA GLY A 59 -14.20 21.04 -1.80
C GLY A 59 -14.74 19.63 -1.64
N ALA A 60 -13.92 18.61 -1.77
CA ALA A 60 -14.36 17.24 -1.55
C ALA A 60 -14.75 17.00 -0.09
N ASP A 61 -15.80 16.20 0.14
CA ASP A 61 -16.24 15.86 1.49
C ASP A 61 -15.36 14.75 2.10
N GLU A 62 -15.52 14.51 3.42
CA GLU A 62 -14.70 13.55 4.14
C GLU A 62 -14.88 12.13 3.61
N SER A 63 -16.08 11.76 3.19
CA SER A 63 -16.35 10.44 2.62
C SER A 63 -15.56 10.21 1.33
N THR A 64 -15.49 11.22 0.46
CA THR A 64 -14.72 11.17 -0.77
C THR A 64 -13.22 11.10 -0.48
N LEU A 65 -12.75 11.83 0.54
CA LEU A 65 -11.34 11.80 0.95
C LEU A 65 -10.93 10.42 1.46
N ASP A 66 -11.79 9.78 2.25
CA ASP A 66 -11.55 8.43 2.75
C ASP A 66 -11.46 7.42 1.60
N GLU A 67 -12.37 7.51 0.64
CA GLU A 67 -12.38 6.67 -0.55
C GLU A 67 -11.09 6.83 -1.36
N LEU A 68 -10.65 8.06 -1.54
CA LEU A 68 -9.41 8.35 -2.26
C LEU A 68 -8.21 7.71 -1.57
N GLY A 69 -8.13 7.79 -0.25
CA GLY A 69 -7.07 7.14 0.53
C GLY A 69 -7.07 5.63 0.35
N ILE A 70 -8.23 5.01 0.35
CA ILE A 70 -8.37 3.57 0.13
C ILE A 70 -7.89 3.17 -1.26
N GLU A 71 -8.25 3.93 -2.29
CA GLU A 71 -7.83 3.67 -3.66
C GLU A 71 -6.31 3.74 -3.82
N ILE A 72 -5.67 4.74 -3.21
CA ILE A 72 -4.22 4.89 -3.27
C ILE A 72 -3.53 3.73 -2.55
N SER A 73 -4.04 3.32 -1.39
CA SER A 73 -3.50 2.17 -0.67
C SER A 73 -3.59 0.89 -1.50
N ARG A 74 -4.69 0.70 -2.22
CA ARG A 74 -4.86 -0.43 -3.14
C ARG A 74 -3.89 -0.38 -4.31
N LEU A 75 -3.65 0.80 -4.87
CA LEU A 75 -2.65 0.97 -5.92
C LEU A 75 -1.25 0.61 -5.42
N ASN A 76 -0.91 1.04 -4.22
CA ASN A 76 0.37 0.69 -3.62
C ASN A 76 0.52 -0.83 -3.44
N ALA A 77 -0.54 -1.51 -3.01
CA ALA A 77 -0.52 -2.97 -2.91
C ALA A 77 -0.31 -3.62 -4.27
N LYS A 78 -0.93 -3.08 -5.32
CA LYS A 78 -0.74 -3.58 -6.70
C LYS A 78 0.71 -3.40 -7.17
N LEU A 79 1.35 -2.30 -6.81
CA LEU A 79 2.77 -2.10 -7.14
C LEU A 79 3.62 -3.23 -6.59
N LEU A 80 3.35 -3.67 -5.37
CA LEU A 80 4.08 -4.78 -4.78
C LEU A 80 3.82 -6.09 -5.51
N ILE A 81 2.58 -6.32 -5.94
CA ILE A 81 2.22 -7.53 -6.69
C ILE A 81 2.97 -7.58 -8.03
N TYR A 82 3.15 -6.43 -8.68
CA TYR A 82 3.84 -6.34 -9.97
C TYR A 82 5.37 -6.39 -9.84
N ALA A 83 5.88 -6.21 -8.65
CA ALA A 83 7.33 -6.19 -8.43
C ALA A 83 8.01 -7.58 -8.52
#